data_45c213d1b29ec02864660a36ec3d20b3
#
_entry.id   45c213d1b29ec02864660a36ec3d20b3
#
_cell.length_a   1.000
_cell.length_b   1.000
_cell.length_c   1.000
_cell.angle_alpha   90.00
_cell.angle_beta   90.00
_cell.angle_gamma   90.00
#
_symmetry.space_group_name_H-M   'P 1'
#
loop_
_entity.id
_entity.type
_entity.pdbx_description
1 polymer ?
#
loop_
_entity_poly.entity_id
_entity_poly.type
_entity_poly.pdbx_seq_one_letter_code
_entity_poly.pdbx_strand_id
1 'polypeptide(L)'
;MARNPNVAIYFHVHLVSDSTGETLVAMMKASTAQFGKATALEHLHSLVRSEEQMRRTLEDIENRPGVVLYTLVNPERRRMLEERCAQLNIPAISILDSTLAMLGRYRGAPIMQEIGAQRTLDADYYNRIAALDFAMAHDDGQNIMGLRDAYIILLGVSRTSKTPTSIYLANRGYRTGNLSLIHI
;
A
#
# COMPACT_ATOMS: atom_id res chain seq x y z
N MET A 1 7.92 -18.76 33.41
CA MET A 1 6.75 -17.92 33.75
C MET A 1 5.70 -18.10 32.64
N ALA A 2 4.58 -18.73 32.93
CA ALA A 2 3.50 -18.92 31.99
C ALA A 2 2.82 -17.55 31.70
N ARG A 3 2.88 -17.05 30.46
CA ARG A 3 2.17 -15.83 30.04
C ARG A 3 0.67 -16.08 30.09
N ASN A 4 -0.04 -15.19 30.76
CA ASN A 4 -1.50 -15.22 30.88
C ASN A 4 -2.13 -15.13 29.47
N PRO A 5 -2.92 -16.11 28.99
CA PRO A 5 -3.36 -16.19 27.59
C PRO A 5 -4.39 -15.12 27.18
N ASN A 6 -4.77 -14.20 28.07
CA ASN A 6 -5.86 -13.25 27.85
C ASN A 6 -5.44 -11.77 27.79
N VAL A 7 -4.13 -11.45 27.77
CA VAL A 7 -3.66 -10.07 27.67
C VAL A 7 -3.44 -9.74 26.19
N ALA A 8 -4.14 -8.72 25.69
CA ALA A 8 -3.84 -8.15 24.37
C ALA A 8 -2.46 -7.49 24.40
N ILE A 9 -1.55 -7.93 23.54
CA ILE A 9 -0.20 -7.37 23.44
C ILE A 9 -0.25 -6.27 22.38
N TYR A 10 0.01 -5.03 22.82
CA TYR A 10 0.18 -3.89 21.92
C TYR A 10 1.67 -3.64 21.71
N PHE A 11 2.07 -3.37 20.48
CA PHE A 11 3.46 -3.03 20.15
C PHE A 11 3.49 -2.05 18.97
N HIS A 12 4.46 -1.14 19.00
CA HIS A 12 4.64 -0.17 17.92
C HIS A 12 5.38 -0.81 16.75
N VAL A 13 4.93 -0.44 15.54
CA VAL A 13 5.60 -0.82 14.28
C VAL A 13 5.73 0.42 13.42
N HIS A 14 6.96 0.75 13.04
CA HIS A 14 7.26 1.83 12.12
C HIS A 14 7.48 1.30 10.71
N LEU A 15 6.71 1.81 9.76
CA LEU A 15 6.75 1.48 8.34
C LEU A 15 7.41 2.63 7.61
N VAL A 16 8.69 2.51 7.24
CA VAL A 16 9.50 3.61 6.68
C VAL A 16 9.75 3.40 5.20
N SER A 17 9.29 4.33 4.35
CA SER A 17 9.43 4.23 2.89
C SER A 17 9.77 5.57 2.24
N ASP A 18 10.61 5.55 1.21
CA ASP A 18 10.83 6.68 0.31
C ASP A 18 9.79 6.80 -0.82
N SER A 19 8.82 5.89 -0.82
CA SER A 19 7.62 5.90 -1.66
C SER A 19 6.36 5.95 -0.77
N THR A 20 5.19 5.47 -1.24
CA THR A 20 3.92 5.54 -0.50
C THR A 20 3.82 4.56 0.67
N GLY A 21 4.67 3.54 0.72
CA GLY A 21 4.66 2.53 1.80
C GLY A 21 3.58 1.45 1.67
N GLU A 22 2.83 1.40 0.56
CA GLU A 22 1.75 0.40 0.34
C GLU A 22 2.22 -1.04 0.53
N THR A 23 3.42 -1.36 0.02
CA THR A 23 4.01 -2.71 0.17
C THR A 23 4.24 -3.06 1.64
N LEU A 24 4.72 -2.09 2.46
CA LEU A 24 4.91 -2.26 3.90
C LEU A 24 3.58 -2.52 4.61
N VAL A 25 2.55 -1.72 4.30
CA VAL A 25 1.21 -1.86 4.87
C VAL A 25 0.60 -3.22 4.51
N ALA A 26 0.70 -3.63 3.25
CA ALA A 26 0.19 -4.92 2.78
C ALA A 26 0.90 -6.09 3.48
N MET A 27 2.24 -6.03 3.58
CA MET A 27 3.03 -7.03 4.27
C MET A 27 2.70 -7.08 5.77
N MET A 28 2.57 -5.91 6.42
CA MET A 28 2.23 -5.84 7.84
C MET A 28 0.88 -6.47 8.14
N LYS A 29 -0.15 -6.18 7.33
CA LYS A 29 -1.47 -6.83 7.43
C LYS A 29 -1.39 -8.35 7.29
N ALA A 30 -0.65 -8.84 6.30
CA ALA A 30 -0.47 -10.27 6.09
C ALA A 30 0.27 -10.93 7.26
N SER A 31 1.28 -10.26 7.81
CA SER A 31 2.08 -10.76 8.93
C SER A 31 1.29 -10.78 10.24
N THR A 32 0.62 -9.68 10.59
CA THR A 32 -0.16 -9.59 11.84
C THR A 32 -1.33 -10.56 11.88
N ALA A 33 -1.93 -10.90 10.72
CA ALA A 33 -2.97 -11.92 10.64
C ALA A 33 -2.53 -13.31 11.15
N GLN A 34 -1.22 -13.57 11.22
CA GLN A 34 -0.66 -14.82 11.74
C GLN A 34 -0.51 -14.83 13.27
N PHE A 35 -0.69 -13.68 13.94
CA PHE A 35 -0.51 -13.52 15.38
C PHE A 35 -1.83 -13.15 16.08
N GLY A 36 -2.56 -14.13 16.58
CA GLY A 36 -3.96 -14.05 17.02
C GLY A 36 -4.34 -12.88 17.93
N LYS A 37 -3.63 -12.60 19.03
CA LYS A 37 -4.00 -11.58 20.03
C LYS A 37 -3.03 -10.39 20.11
N ALA A 38 -2.10 -10.29 19.17
CA ALA A 38 -1.17 -9.17 19.10
C ALA A 38 -1.72 -8.07 18.19
N THR A 39 -1.79 -6.84 18.69
CA THR A 39 -2.24 -5.67 17.92
C THR A 39 -1.06 -4.74 17.68
N ALA A 40 -0.71 -4.57 16.41
CA ALA A 40 0.31 -3.61 16.00
C ALA A 40 -0.28 -2.19 15.98
N LEU A 41 0.43 -1.26 16.60
CA LEU A 41 0.20 0.18 16.48
C LEU A 41 1.09 0.69 15.35
N GLU A 42 0.52 0.79 14.15
CA GLU A 42 1.25 1.11 12.93
C GLU A 42 1.51 2.62 12.80
N HIS A 43 2.77 2.98 12.53
CA HIS A 43 3.22 4.34 12.24
C HIS A 43 3.82 4.38 10.83
N LEU A 44 3.07 4.92 9.88
CA LEU A 44 3.50 5.02 8.49
C LEU A 44 4.29 6.32 8.26
N HIS A 45 5.57 6.17 7.89
CA HIS A 45 6.47 7.23 7.44
C HIS A 45 6.69 7.08 5.94
N SER A 46 5.83 7.68 5.14
CA SER A 46 5.91 7.65 3.67
C SER A 46 6.68 8.85 3.12
N LEU A 47 7.19 8.71 1.89
CA LEU A 47 7.88 9.76 1.15
C LEU A 47 9.10 10.35 1.90
N VAL A 48 9.83 9.51 2.66
CA VAL A 48 11.04 9.90 3.38
C VAL A 48 12.19 10.08 2.39
N ARG A 49 12.27 11.27 1.79
CA ARG A 49 13.18 11.60 0.68
C ARG A 49 14.24 12.66 1.02
N SER A 50 14.15 13.30 2.18
CA SER A 50 15.13 14.28 2.67
C SER A 50 15.71 13.86 4.02
N GLU A 51 16.87 14.40 4.37
CA GLU A 51 17.50 14.20 5.68
C GLU A 51 16.61 14.70 6.82
N GLU A 52 15.94 15.82 6.62
CA GLU A 52 15.03 16.38 7.62
C GLU A 52 13.84 15.46 7.89
N GLN A 53 13.27 14.85 6.84
CA GLN A 53 12.21 13.85 6.99
C GLN A 53 12.72 12.60 7.71
N MET A 54 13.94 12.16 7.39
CA MET A 54 14.56 11.02 8.07
C MET A 54 14.79 11.33 9.55
N ARG A 55 15.30 12.53 9.89
CA ARG A 55 15.52 12.95 11.28
C ARG A 55 14.21 12.91 12.08
N ARG A 56 13.12 13.45 11.55
CA ARG A 56 11.79 13.40 12.19
C ARG A 56 11.29 11.96 12.37
N THR A 57 11.52 11.12 11.37
CA THR A 57 11.18 9.69 11.46
C THR A 57 11.96 9.01 12.59
N LEU A 58 13.25 9.28 12.72
CA LEU A 58 14.09 8.73 13.78
C LEU A 58 13.68 9.21 15.18
N GLU A 59 13.33 10.50 15.31
CA GLU A 59 12.78 11.05 16.57
C GLU A 59 11.47 10.35 16.96
N ASP A 60 10.61 10.05 16.00
CA ASP A 60 9.35 9.37 16.25
C ASP A 60 9.57 7.90 16.69
N ILE A 61 10.52 7.21 16.06
CA ILE A 61 10.93 5.85 16.44
C ILE A 61 11.52 5.83 17.86
N GLU A 62 12.31 6.82 18.21
CA GLU A 62 12.91 6.94 19.54
C GLU A 62 11.86 7.19 20.63
N ASN A 63 10.88 8.05 20.34
CA ASN A 63 9.79 8.37 21.26
C ASN A 63 8.79 7.21 21.46
N ARG A 64 8.68 6.33 20.50
CA ARG A 64 7.75 5.19 20.49
C ARG A 64 8.45 3.91 20.04
N PRO A 65 9.39 3.39 20.84
CA PRO A 65 10.21 2.25 20.45
C PRO A 65 9.37 1.03 20.03
N GLY A 66 9.76 0.40 18.93
CA GLY A 66 9.04 -0.74 18.36
C GLY A 66 9.84 -1.44 17.28
N VAL A 67 9.18 -2.20 16.41
CA VAL A 67 9.81 -2.85 15.25
C VAL A 67 9.82 -1.89 14.08
N VAL A 68 10.90 -1.86 13.29
CA VAL A 68 11.01 -1.03 12.08
C VAL A 68 11.06 -1.92 10.84
N LEU A 69 10.09 -1.74 9.95
CA LEU A 69 10.09 -2.33 8.60
C LEU A 69 10.32 -1.22 7.59
N TYR A 70 11.21 -1.43 6.64
CA TYR A 70 11.51 -0.36 5.70
C TYR A 70 11.71 -0.83 4.25
N THR A 71 11.47 0.12 3.31
CA THR A 71 11.72 0.01 1.87
C THR A 71 12.44 1.27 1.39
N LEU A 72 13.66 1.48 1.87
CA LEU A 72 14.49 2.62 1.49
C LEU A 72 15.48 2.20 0.41
N VAL A 73 15.45 2.89 -0.73
CA VAL A 73 16.36 2.66 -1.86
C VAL A 73 17.66 3.44 -1.68
N ASN A 74 17.59 4.67 -1.15
CA ASN A 74 18.77 5.50 -0.97
C ASN A 74 19.69 4.96 0.14
N PRO A 75 20.99 4.67 -0.18
CA PRO A 75 21.92 4.03 0.77
C PRO A 75 22.20 4.88 2.01
N GLU A 76 22.28 6.20 1.88
CA GLU A 76 22.60 7.10 2.99
C GLU A 76 21.47 7.12 4.02
N ARG A 77 20.22 7.31 3.57
CA ARG A 77 19.04 7.28 4.45
C ARG A 77 18.84 5.91 5.09
N ARG A 78 19.10 4.85 4.34
CA ARG A 78 19.08 3.50 4.87
C ARG A 78 20.09 3.32 5.99
N ARG A 79 21.34 3.74 5.77
CA ARG A 79 22.39 3.69 6.78
C ARG A 79 22.02 4.49 8.03
N MET A 80 21.51 5.72 7.88
CA MET A 80 21.05 6.54 9.02
C MET A 80 20.00 5.79 9.85
N LEU A 81 19.02 5.15 9.21
CA LEU A 81 17.98 4.39 9.88
C LEU A 81 18.56 3.18 10.62
N GLU A 82 19.37 2.36 9.93
CA GLU A 82 19.95 1.14 10.47
C GLU A 82 20.89 1.42 11.67
N GLU A 83 21.78 2.43 11.55
CA GLU A 83 22.70 2.84 12.60
C GLU A 83 21.93 3.33 13.85
N ARG A 84 20.89 4.16 13.65
CA ARG A 84 20.12 4.66 14.79
C ARG A 84 19.31 3.57 15.45
N CYS A 85 18.66 2.70 14.70
CA CYS A 85 17.95 1.55 15.24
C CYS A 85 18.88 0.61 16.02
N ALA A 86 20.10 0.37 15.52
CA ALA A 86 21.11 -0.42 16.21
C ALA A 86 21.54 0.22 17.54
N GLN A 87 21.77 1.54 17.57
CA GLN A 87 22.09 2.28 18.81
C GLN A 87 20.99 2.17 19.87
N LEU A 88 19.73 2.14 19.43
CA LEU A 88 18.57 2.05 20.31
C LEU A 88 18.15 0.60 20.62
N ASN A 89 18.87 -0.41 20.12
CA ASN A 89 18.49 -1.83 20.17
C ASN A 89 17.07 -2.09 19.63
N ILE A 90 16.67 -1.36 18.61
CA ILE A 90 15.39 -1.51 17.91
C ILE A 90 15.59 -2.44 16.71
N PRO A 91 14.82 -3.53 16.58
CA PRO A 91 14.89 -4.41 15.41
C PRO A 91 14.41 -3.68 14.15
N ALA A 92 15.26 -3.63 13.11
CA ALA A 92 14.96 -3.03 11.82
C ALA A 92 15.24 -4.04 10.71
N ILE A 93 14.33 -4.15 9.73
CA ILE A 93 14.47 -5.07 8.61
C ILE A 93 14.00 -4.43 7.29
N SER A 94 14.85 -4.59 6.24
CA SER A 94 14.43 -4.33 4.87
C SER A 94 13.59 -5.49 4.35
N ILE A 95 12.38 -5.21 3.91
CA ILE A 95 11.46 -6.26 3.45
C ILE A 95 11.73 -6.73 2.02
N LEU A 96 12.50 -5.96 1.24
CA LEU A 96 12.76 -6.27 -0.17
C LEU A 96 14.14 -6.90 -0.42
N ASP A 97 15.10 -6.74 0.48
CA ASP A 97 16.51 -7.10 0.23
C ASP A 97 16.71 -8.57 -0.14
N SER A 98 16.12 -9.48 0.62
CA SER A 98 16.25 -10.92 0.36
C SER A 98 15.67 -11.31 -1.00
N THR A 99 14.51 -10.75 -1.33
CA THR A 99 13.84 -10.97 -2.62
C THR A 99 14.64 -10.37 -3.77
N LEU A 100 15.11 -9.14 -3.64
CA LEU A 100 15.94 -8.48 -4.64
C LEU A 100 17.26 -9.21 -4.86
N ALA A 101 17.93 -9.64 -3.79
CA ALA A 101 19.17 -10.42 -3.89
C ALA A 101 18.96 -11.78 -4.58
N MET A 102 17.84 -12.46 -4.31
CA MET A 102 17.49 -13.71 -4.97
C MET A 102 17.21 -13.48 -6.47
N LEU A 103 16.38 -12.50 -6.82
CA LEU A 103 16.04 -12.18 -8.20
C LEU A 103 17.26 -11.68 -9.00
N GLY A 104 18.13 -10.86 -8.40
CA GLY A 104 19.36 -10.38 -9.01
C GLY A 104 20.29 -11.54 -9.37
N ARG A 105 20.46 -12.51 -8.45
CA ARG A 105 21.25 -13.74 -8.71
C ARG A 105 20.63 -14.60 -9.81
N TYR A 106 19.31 -14.79 -9.79
CA TYR A 106 18.62 -15.61 -10.78
C TYR A 106 18.68 -15.00 -12.19
N ARG A 107 18.51 -13.68 -12.31
CA ARG A 107 18.55 -12.97 -13.59
C ARG A 107 19.97 -12.69 -14.10
N GLY A 108 20.98 -12.74 -13.24
CA GLY A 108 22.35 -12.31 -13.58
C GLY A 108 22.45 -10.82 -13.93
N ALA A 109 21.53 -9.99 -13.41
CA ALA A 109 21.44 -8.56 -13.72
C ALA A 109 21.58 -7.72 -12.45
N PRO A 110 22.21 -6.54 -12.53
CA PRO A 110 22.32 -5.64 -11.39
C PRO A 110 20.91 -5.15 -10.95
N ILE A 111 20.77 -4.92 -9.65
CA ILE A 111 19.56 -4.34 -9.08
C ILE A 111 19.53 -2.84 -9.42
N MET A 112 18.50 -2.38 -10.12
CA MET A 112 18.27 -0.95 -10.35
C MET A 112 17.72 -0.35 -9.05
N GLN A 113 18.48 0.59 -8.46
CA GLN A 113 18.09 1.30 -7.23
C GLN A 113 17.22 2.53 -7.59
N GLU A 114 16.01 2.29 -8.08
CA GLU A 114 15.08 3.33 -8.49
C GLU A 114 13.91 3.44 -7.52
N ILE A 115 13.74 4.66 -6.95
CA ILE A 115 12.66 4.95 -6.01
C ILE A 115 11.32 4.92 -6.75
N GLY A 116 10.38 4.08 -6.27
CA GLY A 116 9.04 4.00 -6.85
C GLY A 116 8.99 3.28 -8.20
N ALA A 117 9.99 2.47 -8.56
CA ALA A 117 10.04 1.70 -9.82
C ALA A 117 8.78 0.83 -10.06
N GLN A 118 8.07 0.44 -9.01
CA GLN A 118 6.79 -0.28 -9.11
C GLN A 118 5.63 0.59 -9.62
N ARG A 119 5.82 1.92 -9.67
CA ARG A 119 4.82 2.90 -10.15
C ARG A 119 5.26 3.49 -11.49
N THR A 120 5.57 2.63 -12.42
CA THR A 120 5.62 3.08 -13.81
C THR A 120 4.21 3.58 -14.17
N LEU A 121 4.12 4.81 -14.71
CA LEU A 121 2.91 5.33 -15.34
C LEU A 121 2.76 4.56 -16.66
N ASP A 122 2.47 3.27 -16.55
CA ASP A 122 2.28 2.37 -17.69
C ASP A 122 0.86 2.48 -18.25
N ALA A 123 0.61 1.80 -19.34
CA ALA A 123 -0.70 1.75 -19.98
C ALA A 123 -1.79 1.28 -19.00
N ASP A 124 -1.46 0.40 -18.06
CA ASP A 124 -2.41 -0.13 -17.07
C ASP A 124 -2.81 0.94 -16.03
N TYR A 125 -1.90 1.84 -15.66
CA TYR A 125 -2.24 2.99 -14.81
C TYR A 125 -3.24 3.91 -15.53
N TYR A 126 -2.93 4.31 -16.76
CA TYR A 126 -3.83 5.19 -17.54
C TYR A 126 -5.17 4.51 -17.83
N ASN A 127 -5.19 3.22 -18.10
CA ASN A 127 -6.41 2.44 -18.29
C ASN A 127 -7.27 2.43 -17.03
N ARG A 128 -6.68 2.31 -15.84
CA ARG A 128 -7.41 2.38 -14.56
C ARG A 128 -8.00 3.76 -14.31
N ILE A 129 -7.24 4.83 -14.57
CA ILE A 129 -7.74 6.21 -14.45
C ILE A 129 -8.90 6.43 -15.41
N ALA A 130 -8.74 6.08 -16.69
CA ALA A 130 -9.80 6.21 -17.67
C ALA A 130 -11.05 5.38 -17.32
N ALA A 131 -10.88 4.20 -16.70
CA ALA A 131 -12.00 3.40 -16.25
C ALA A 131 -12.71 4.00 -15.03
N LEU A 132 -11.97 4.64 -14.10
CA LEU A 132 -12.54 5.37 -12.96
C LEU A 132 -13.33 6.60 -13.42
N ASP A 133 -12.76 7.40 -14.33
CA ASP A 133 -13.44 8.56 -14.92
C ASP A 133 -14.73 8.11 -15.63
N PHE A 134 -14.65 6.98 -16.37
CA PHE A 134 -15.83 6.40 -17.01
C PHE A 134 -16.89 6.00 -15.98
N ALA A 135 -16.52 5.31 -14.91
CA ALA A 135 -17.46 4.86 -13.88
C ALA A 135 -18.15 6.03 -13.16
N MET A 136 -17.43 7.12 -12.92
CA MET A 136 -18.00 8.34 -12.32
C MET A 136 -18.94 9.06 -13.29
N ALA A 137 -18.60 9.13 -14.58
CA ALA A 137 -19.42 9.77 -15.61
C ALA A 137 -20.70 8.99 -15.95
N HIS A 138 -20.77 7.71 -15.60
CA HIS A 138 -21.87 6.80 -15.94
C HIS A 138 -22.47 6.16 -14.66
N ASP A 139 -22.51 6.95 -13.58
CA ASP A 139 -23.10 6.52 -12.31
C ASP A 139 -24.62 6.80 -12.33
N ASP A 140 -25.38 5.79 -11.89
CA ASP A 140 -26.85 5.84 -11.69
C ASP A 140 -27.65 6.44 -12.85
N GLY A 141 -27.32 6.03 -14.08
CA GLY A 141 -28.04 6.44 -15.29
C GLY A 141 -27.59 7.78 -15.88
N GLN A 142 -26.52 8.38 -15.39
CA GLN A 142 -25.90 9.51 -16.05
C GLN A 142 -25.28 9.08 -17.38
N ASN A 143 -25.41 9.93 -18.40
CA ASN A 143 -24.84 9.71 -19.74
C ASN A 143 -25.13 8.33 -20.35
N ILE A 144 -26.40 7.94 -20.41
CA ILE A 144 -26.85 6.62 -20.92
C ILE A 144 -26.28 6.32 -22.32
N MET A 145 -26.15 7.34 -23.20
CA MET A 145 -25.61 7.16 -24.55
C MET A 145 -24.14 6.66 -24.54
N GLY A 146 -23.35 7.06 -23.54
CA GLY A 146 -21.97 6.64 -23.41
C GLY A 146 -21.81 5.21 -22.85
N LEU A 147 -22.87 4.60 -22.31
CA LEU A 147 -22.81 3.23 -21.77
C LEU A 147 -22.48 2.15 -22.82
N ARG A 148 -22.64 2.47 -24.12
CA ARG A 148 -22.21 1.55 -25.21
C ARG A 148 -20.70 1.27 -25.21
N ASP A 149 -19.92 2.15 -24.60
CA ASP A 149 -18.47 2.01 -24.47
C ASP A 149 -18.04 1.31 -23.17
N ALA A 150 -19.01 0.85 -22.37
CA ALA A 150 -18.77 0.08 -21.16
C ALA A 150 -18.41 -1.36 -21.48
N TYR A 151 -17.45 -1.93 -20.71
CA TYR A 151 -17.22 -3.37 -20.71
C TYR A 151 -18.24 -4.10 -19.83
N ILE A 152 -18.72 -3.43 -18.77
CA ILE A 152 -19.66 -3.98 -17.81
C ILE A 152 -20.73 -2.94 -17.50
N ILE A 153 -22.00 -3.36 -17.52
CA ILE A 153 -23.13 -2.54 -17.07
C ILE A 153 -23.81 -3.25 -15.91
N LEU A 154 -23.87 -2.59 -14.76
CA LEU A 154 -24.55 -3.09 -13.57
C LEU A 154 -26.00 -2.59 -13.57
N LEU A 155 -26.94 -3.51 -13.62
CA LEU A 155 -28.38 -3.21 -13.54
C LEU A 155 -28.94 -3.67 -12.20
N GLY A 156 -29.81 -2.87 -11.60
CA GLY A 156 -30.48 -3.28 -10.38
C GLY A 156 -31.24 -2.14 -9.70
N VAL A 157 -32.00 -2.49 -8.66
CA VAL A 157 -32.71 -1.50 -7.86
C VAL A 157 -31.74 -0.54 -7.14
N SER A 158 -32.26 0.62 -6.71
CA SER A 158 -31.47 1.57 -5.95
C SER A 158 -30.95 0.95 -4.65
N ARG A 159 -29.78 1.40 -4.16
CA ARG A 159 -29.14 0.95 -2.89
C ARG A 159 -28.70 -0.52 -2.86
N THR A 160 -28.39 -1.13 -4.00
CA THR A 160 -27.83 -2.48 -4.11
C THR A 160 -26.33 -2.53 -4.34
N SER A 161 -25.60 -1.53 -3.84
CA SER A 161 -24.13 -1.43 -3.95
C SER A 161 -23.57 -1.38 -5.39
N LYS A 162 -24.37 -0.92 -6.39
CA LYS A 162 -23.91 -0.81 -7.77
C LYS A 162 -22.73 0.15 -7.91
N THR A 163 -22.85 1.37 -7.37
CA THR A 163 -21.76 2.38 -7.41
C THR A 163 -20.46 1.88 -6.77
N PRO A 164 -20.43 1.35 -5.53
CA PRO A 164 -19.20 0.77 -4.99
C PRO A 164 -18.63 -0.37 -5.85
N THR A 165 -19.49 -1.20 -6.45
CA THR A 165 -19.05 -2.29 -7.33
C THR A 165 -18.47 -1.75 -8.63
N SER A 166 -19.06 -0.70 -9.25
CA SER A 166 -18.51 -0.09 -10.47
C SER A 166 -17.14 0.52 -10.21
N ILE A 167 -16.95 1.21 -9.09
CA ILE A 167 -15.64 1.75 -8.68
C ILE A 167 -14.62 0.64 -8.44
N TYR A 168 -15.01 -0.46 -7.78
CA TYR A 168 -14.14 -1.62 -7.57
C TYR A 168 -13.67 -2.26 -8.88
N LEU A 169 -14.55 -2.40 -9.87
CA LEU A 169 -14.23 -2.93 -11.19
C LEU A 169 -13.36 -1.95 -11.99
N ALA A 170 -13.67 -0.65 -11.91
CA ALA A 170 -12.90 0.40 -12.56
C ALA A 170 -11.45 0.46 -12.05
N ASN A 171 -11.21 0.25 -10.76
CA ASN A 171 -9.86 0.12 -10.19
C ASN A 171 -9.05 -1.07 -10.76
N ARG A 172 -9.71 -2.00 -11.46
CA ARG A 172 -9.10 -3.11 -12.21
C ARG A 172 -9.01 -2.85 -13.71
N GLY A 173 -9.34 -1.62 -14.15
CA GLY A 173 -9.27 -1.20 -15.55
C GLY A 173 -10.54 -1.49 -16.38
N TYR A 174 -11.62 -1.98 -15.76
CA TYR A 174 -12.86 -2.25 -16.47
C TYR A 174 -13.77 -1.02 -16.50
N ARG A 175 -14.04 -0.47 -17.66
CA ARG A 175 -15.05 0.59 -17.85
C ARG A 175 -16.42 0.06 -17.46
N THR A 176 -16.92 0.50 -16.31
CA THR A 176 -18.15 -0.02 -15.70
C THR A 176 -19.13 1.12 -15.48
N GLY A 177 -20.28 1.03 -16.09
CA GLY A 177 -21.41 1.93 -15.80
C GLY A 177 -22.45 1.24 -14.93
N ASN A 178 -23.33 2.02 -14.29
CA ASN A 178 -24.45 1.45 -13.54
C ASN A 178 -25.76 2.19 -13.81
N LEU A 179 -26.84 1.42 -13.79
CA LEU A 179 -28.20 1.90 -14.01
C LEU A 179 -29.13 1.40 -12.91
N SER A 180 -29.95 2.29 -12.39
CA SER A 180 -31.09 1.91 -11.58
C SER A 180 -32.28 1.55 -12.45
N LEU A 181 -33.08 0.55 -12.06
CA LEU A 181 -34.28 0.13 -12.81
C LEU A 181 -35.35 1.23 -12.93
N ILE A 182 -35.24 2.31 -12.18
CA ILE A 182 -36.12 3.48 -12.30
C ILE A 182 -35.77 4.38 -13.51
N HIS A 183 -34.63 4.13 -14.15
CA HIS A 183 -34.16 4.88 -15.34
C HIS A 183 -34.32 4.08 -16.65
N ILE A 184 -34.88 2.89 -16.57
CA ILE A 184 -35.24 2.05 -17.70
C ILE A 184 -36.75 2.14 -17.94
#